data_0b58569b7249565c219877d99a14909c
#
_entry.id   0b58569b7249565c219877d99a14909c
#
_cell.length_a   1.000
_cell.length_b   1.000
_cell.length_c   1.000
_cell.angle_alpha   90.00
_cell.angle_beta   90.00
_cell.angle_gamma   90.00
#
_symmetry.space_group_name_H-M   'P 1'
#
loop_
_entity.id
_entity.type
_entity.pdbx_description
1 polymer ?
#
loop_
_entity_poly.entity_id
_entity_poly.type
_entity_poly.pdbx_seq_one_letter_code
_entity_poly.pdbx_strand_id
1 'polypeptide(L)'
;MTTFGSSQDGVATNVTTETKTLQTGRTRVYGVHISGPATAGVLDIKDGSTSKVKLNKAAHVHDMTINFPVPILFKTNVNTAFTTEQITAITVFHSCGNNS
;
A
#
# COMPACT_ATOMS: atom_id res chain seq x y z
N MET A 1 2.74 20.17 -18.51
CA MET A 1 3.00 20.15 -18.01
C MET A 1 3.30 19.86 -17.37
N THR A 2 3.24 19.73 -17.02
CA THR A 2 3.36 19.63 -16.36
C THR A 2 4.04 19.40 -15.70
N THR A 3 4.09 19.84 -15.65
CA THR A 3 4.89 19.73 -14.90
C THR A 3 4.91 19.10 -13.77
N PHE A 4 4.02 19.11 -13.24
CA PHE A 4 4.17 18.37 -12.22
C PHE A 4 4.05 17.04 -12.57
N GLY A 5 4.25 16.59 -13.46
CA GLY A 5 4.14 15.29 -13.77
C GLY A 5 5.16 14.57 -13.08
N SER A 6 5.43 13.58 -13.16
CA SER A 6 6.57 12.95 -12.71
C SER A 6 6.39 12.17 -11.45
N SER A 7 7.45 11.71 -10.88
CA SER A 7 7.45 10.85 -9.73
C SER A 7 6.91 11.52 -8.48
N GLN A 8 6.66 12.81 -8.57
CA GLN A 8 6.10 13.52 -7.42
C GLN A 8 4.60 13.34 -7.31
N ASP A 9 3.95 12.94 -8.39
CA ASP A 9 2.51 12.80 -8.39
C ASP A 9 2.09 11.56 -7.62
N GLY A 10 1.00 11.66 -6.91
CA GLY A 10 0.45 10.53 -6.20
C GLY A 10 -0.27 9.57 -7.12
N VAL A 11 -0.23 8.32 -6.80
CA VAL A 11 -0.90 7.25 -7.52
C VAL A 11 -1.68 6.42 -6.52
N ALA A 12 -2.89 6.02 -6.88
CA ALA A 12 -3.69 5.12 -6.07
C ALA A 12 -3.79 3.79 -6.81
N THR A 13 -3.19 2.75 -6.26
CA THR A 13 -3.19 1.43 -6.88
C THR A 13 -4.06 0.48 -6.07
N ASN A 14 -5.05 -0.10 -6.73
CA ASN A 14 -5.95 -1.06 -6.11
C ASN A 14 -5.41 -2.46 -6.29
N VAL A 15 -5.41 -3.26 -5.21
CA VAL A 15 -4.90 -4.62 -5.22
C VAL A 15 -5.96 -5.54 -4.67
N THR A 16 -6.27 -6.59 -5.42
CA THR A 16 -7.24 -7.60 -5.00
C THR A 16 -6.62 -8.99 -4.90
N THR A 17 -5.34 -9.12 -5.17
CA THR A 17 -4.63 -10.41 -5.06
C THR A 17 -3.85 -10.44 -3.76
N GLU A 18 -3.63 -11.64 -3.23
CA GLU A 18 -3.00 -11.80 -1.91
C GLU A 18 -1.58 -11.30 -1.87
N THR A 19 -0.87 -11.36 -2.98
CA THR A 19 0.48 -10.81 -3.06
C THR A 19 0.62 -10.06 -4.36
N LYS A 20 1.28 -8.92 -4.31
CA LYS A 20 1.52 -8.13 -5.51
C LYS A 20 2.65 -7.15 -5.30
N THR A 21 3.44 -6.94 -6.35
CA THR A 21 4.40 -5.84 -6.40
C THR A 21 3.72 -4.66 -7.06
N LEU A 22 3.51 -3.58 -6.31
CA LEU A 22 2.80 -2.42 -6.81
C LEU A 22 3.68 -1.52 -7.65
N GLN A 23 4.90 -1.35 -7.20
CA GLN A 23 5.80 -0.39 -7.82
C GLN A 23 7.22 -0.87 -7.63
N THR A 24 8.02 -0.79 -8.67
CA THR A 24 9.43 -1.14 -8.62
C THR A 24 10.25 0.13 -8.51
N GLY A 25 11.29 0.08 -7.72
CA GLY A 25 12.15 1.23 -7.54
C GLY A 25 11.74 2.04 -6.33
N ARG A 26 12.44 3.11 -6.11
CA ARG A 26 12.27 3.95 -4.94
C ARG A 26 10.90 4.61 -4.93
N THR A 27 10.13 4.36 -3.90
CA THR A 27 8.72 4.76 -3.83
C THR A 27 8.39 5.23 -2.42
N ARG A 28 7.59 6.28 -2.31
CA ARG A 28 7.05 6.72 -1.02
C ARG A 28 5.59 6.34 -0.95
N VAL A 29 5.21 5.75 0.17
CA VAL A 29 3.82 5.34 0.43
C VAL A 29 3.22 6.34 1.39
N TYR A 30 2.09 6.92 1.00
CA TYR A 30 1.44 7.98 1.77
C TYR A 30 0.31 7.46 2.64
N GLY A 31 -0.30 6.37 2.28
CA GLY A 31 -1.41 5.83 3.03
C GLY A 31 -2.00 4.61 2.37
N VAL A 32 -2.97 4.00 3.02
CA VAL A 32 -3.60 2.77 2.56
C VAL A 32 -5.07 2.77 2.96
N HIS A 33 -5.92 2.33 2.04
CA HIS A 33 -7.32 2.05 2.34
C HIS A 33 -7.50 0.54 2.27
N ILE A 34 -8.08 -0.05 3.31
CA ILE A 34 -8.30 -1.49 3.41
C ILE A 34 -9.79 -1.77 3.43
N SER A 35 -10.20 -2.77 2.66
CA SER A 35 -11.61 -3.16 2.54
C SER A 35 -11.72 -4.67 2.71
N GLY A 36 -12.73 -5.14 3.42
CA GLY A 36 -12.91 -6.57 3.59
C GLY A 36 -14.09 -6.92 4.45
N PRO A 37 -14.26 -8.22 4.76
CA PRO A 37 -15.33 -8.64 5.65
C PRO A 37 -15.02 -8.24 7.08
N ALA A 38 -15.96 -8.45 7.99
CA ALA A 38 -15.84 -8.05 9.39
C ALA A 38 -14.94 -9.03 10.16
N THR A 39 -13.83 -9.40 9.61
CA THR A 39 -12.88 -10.37 10.18
C THR A 39 -11.55 -9.67 10.39
N ALA A 40 -10.91 -9.93 11.49
CA ALA A 40 -9.59 -9.35 11.76
C ALA A 40 -8.59 -9.85 10.73
N GLY A 41 -7.68 -8.99 10.30
CA GLY A 41 -6.67 -9.37 9.32
C GLY A 41 -5.45 -8.48 9.41
N VAL A 42 -4.42 -8.87 8.68
CA VAL A 42 -3.15 -8.15 8.66
C VAL A 42 -2.75 -7.86 7.23
N LEU A 43 -2.36 -6.62 6.97
CA LEU A 43 -1.75 -6.23 5.71
C LEU A 43 -0.27 -5.99 5.97
N ASP A 44 0.57 -6.68 5.20
CA ASP A 44 2.01 -6.53 5.29
C ASP A 44 2.51 -5.83 4.04
N ILE A 45 3.25 -4.74 4.21
CA ILE A 45 3.83 -4.01 3.09
C ILE A 45 5.34 -4.11 3.22
N LYS A 46 5.96 -4.70 2.21
CA LYS A 46 7.36 -5.06 2.24
C LYS A 46 8.19 -4.27 1.25
N ASP A 47 9.43 -4.01 1.62
CA ASP A 47 10.45 -3.46 0.74
C ASP A 47 11.35 -4.64 0.37
N GLY A 48 11.25 -5.11 -0.86
CA GLY A 48 11.87 -6.37 -1.23
C GLY A 48 11.23 -7.49 -0.43
N SER A 49 11.99 -8.16 0.40
CA SER A 49 11.49 -9.21 1.25
C SER A 49 11.40 -8.78 2.72
N THR A 50 11.70 -7.52 3.01
CA THR A 50 11.70 -7.02 4.38
C THR A 50 10.38 -6.34 4.69
N SER A 51 9.71 -6.80 5.75
CA SER A 51 8.46 -6.19 6.17
C SER A 51 8.75 -4.80 6.72
N LYS A 52 8.11 -3.79 6.14
CA LYS A 52 8.31 -2.41 6.51
C LYS A 52 7.15 -1.86 7.31
N VAL A 53 5.95 -2.25 6.95
CA VAL A 53 4.73 -1.79 7.60
C VAL A 53 3.79 -2.97 7.76
N LYS A 54 3.25 -3.13 8.94
CA LYS A 54 2.18 -4.10 9.17
C LYS A 54 0.99 -3.35 9.74
N LEU A 55 -0.16 -3.53 9.11
CA LEU A 55 -1.38 -2.86 9.51
C LEU A 55 -2.40 -3.90 9.90
N ASN A 56 -3.05 -3.70 11.04
CA ASN A 56 -4.04 -4.65 11.55
C ASN A 56 -5.43 -4.10 11.32
N LYS A 57 -6.27 -4.89 10.65
CA LYS A 57 -7.68 -4.58 10.52
C LYS A 57 -8.40 -5.31 11.65
N ALA A 58 -9.07 -4.57 12.50
CA ALA A 58 -9.76 -5.16 13.66
C ALA A 58 -11.00 -5.93 13.22
N ALA A 59 -11.43 -6.87 14.07
CA ALA A 59 -12.67 -7.57 13.84
C ALA A 59 -13.83 -6.56 13.83
N HIS A 60 -14.85 -6.85 13.03
CA HIS A 60 -16.05 -6.01 12.86
C HIS A 60 -15.80 -4.71 12.08
N VAL A 61 -14.62 -4.56 11.50
CA VAL A 61 -14.30 -3.42 10.66
C VAL A 61 -14.31 -3.88 9.20
N HIS A 62 -15.09 -3.22 8.35
CA HIS A 62 -15.12 -3.53 6.93
C HIS A 62 -14.15 -2.68 6.14
N ASP A 63 -14.08 -1.41 6.45
CA ASP A 63 -13.22 -0.47 5.75
C ASP A 63 -12.41 0.34 6.73
N MET A 64 -11.17 0.64 6.38
CA MET A 64 -10.38 1.56 7.17
C MET A 64 -9.38 2.26 6.26
N THR A 65 -9.09 3.51 6.58
CA THR A 65 -8.11 4.30 5.85
C THR A 65 -7.04 4.75 6.82
N ILE A 66 -5.80 4.54 6.43
CA ILE A 66 -4.66 4.93 7.26
C ILE A 66 -3.81 5.88 6.44
N ASN A 67 -3.57 7.07 6.97
CA ASN A 67 -2.69 8.04 6.34
C ASN A 67 -1.44 8.16 7.19
N PHE A 68 -0.29 8.12 6.53
CA PHE A 68 0.98 8.25 7.26
C PHE A 68 1.34 9.73 7.34
N PRO A 69 1.55 10.25 8.56
CA PRO A 69 1.92 11.67 8.69
C PRO A 69 3.21 12.00 7.94
N VAL A 70 4.10 11.02 7.87
CA VAL A 70 5.33 11.13 7.09
C VAL A 70 5.33 9.96 6.13
N PRO A 71 5.48 10.20 4.82
CA PRO A 71 5.50 9.10 3.86
C PRO A 71 6.61 8.12 4.18
N ILE A 72 6.33 6.84 3.95
CA ILE A 72 7.30 5.79 4.24
C ILE A 72 8.03 5.44 2.96
N LEU A 73 9.36 5.47 3.02
CA LEU A 73 10.20 5.23 1.86
C LEU A 73 10.50 3.74 1.69
N PHE A 74 10.23 3.25 0.49
CA PHE A 74 10.59 1.90 0.06
C PHE A 74 11.67 2.05 -0.99
N LYS A 75 12.81 1.39 -0.81
CA LYS A 75 13.97 1.61 -1.67
C LYS A 75 14.01 0.69 -2.87
N THR A 76 13.53 -0.54 -2.73
CA THR A 76 13.61 -1.54 -3.79
C THR A 76 12.30 -1.65 -4.55
N ASN A 77 11.23 -1.85 -3.84
CA ASN A 77 9.90 -1.96 -4.42
C ASN A 77 8.87 -1.93 -3.30
N VAL A 78 7.60 -1.92 -3.68
CA VAL A 78 6.51 -1.99 -2.73
C VAL A 78 5.75 -3.28 -3.01
N ASN A 79 5.85 -4.23 -2.10
CA ASN A 79 5.16 -5.51 -2.18
C ASN A 79 4.11 -5.58 -1.11
N THR A 80 2.91 -6.01 -1.45
CA THR A 80 1.84 -6.16 -0.47
C THR A 80 1.47 -7.63 -0.32
N ALA A 81 1.07 -8.00 0.89
CA ALA A 81 0.64 -9.37 1.18
C ALA A 81 -0.50 -9.33 2.20
N PHE A 82 -1.56 -10.06 1.91
CA PHE A 82 -2.69 -10.20 2.83
C PHE A 82 -3.44 -11.49 2.47
N THR A 83 -4.36 -11.89 3.34
CA THR A 83 -5.18 -13.07 3.12
C THR A 83 -6.56 -12.63 2.68
N THR A 84 -7.06 -13.14 1.56
CA THR A 84 -8.34 -12.69 1.01
C THR A 84 -9.53 -13.07 1.89
N GLU A 85 -9.36 -14.00 2.80
CA GLU A 85 -10.42 -14.31 3.76
C GLU A 85 -10.65 -13.17 4.75
N GLN A 86 -9.69 -12.30 4.90
CA GLN A 86 -9.72 -11.22 5.91
C GLN A 86 -9.76 -9.84 5.27
N ILE A 87 -9.11 -9.69 4.14
CA ILE A 87 -9.03 -8.43 3.41
C ILE A 87 -9.35 -8.73 1.96
N THR A 88 -10.36 -8.07 1.43
CA THR A 88 -10.79 -8.31 0.05
C THR A 88 -9.97 -7.50 -0.94
N ALA A 89 -9.69 -6.26 -0.59
CA ALA A 89 -8.98 -5.35 -1.47
C ALA A 89 -8.28 -4.27 -0.66
N ILE A 90 -7.23 -3.73 -1.23
CA ILE A 90 -6.56 -2.57 -0.64
C ILE A 90 -6.32 -1.55 -1.75
N THR A 91 -6.19 -0.29 -1.38
CA THR A 91 -5.75 0.76 -2.28
C THR A 91 -4.58 1.44 -1.61
N VAL A 92 -3.44 1.45 -2.29
CA VAL A 92 -2.23 2.05 -1.74
C VAL A 92 -1.99 3.37 -2.43
N PHE A 93 -1.79 4.41 -1.63
CA PHE A 93 -1.49 5.75 -2.14
C PHE A 93 0.02 5.94 -2.09
N HIS A 94 0.65 6.09 -3.24
CA HIS A 94 2.10 6.12 -3.31
C HIS A 94 2.58 7.03 -4.43
N SER A 95 3.88 7.26 -4.47
CA SER A 95 4.48 8.03 -5.54
C SER A 95 4.66 7.15 -6.77
N CYS A 96 5.07 7.75 -7.88
CA CYS A 96 5.21 7.03 -9.14
C CYS A 96 6.51 6.26 -9.26
N GLY A 97 7.31 6.22 -8.22
CA GLY A 97 8.59 5.54 -8.28
C GLY A 97 9.72 6.54 -8.41
N ASN A 98 10.89 6.03 -8.72
CA ASN A 98 12.07 6.85 -8.62
C ASN A 98 12.58 7.39 -9.91
N ASN A 99 11.81 7.27 -10.93
CA ASN A 99 12.33 7.59 -12.22
C ASN A 99 12.13 9.01 -12.59
N SER A 100 12.17 9.82 -11.76
CA SER A 100 11.97 11.22 -12.08
C SER A 100 13.20 11.86 -12.61
#